data_13ae101e0edaaa13120120863f5fb8b5
#
_entry.id   13ae101e0edaaa13120120863f5fb8b5
#
_cell.length_a   1.000
_cell.length_b   1.000
_cell.length_c   1.000
_cell.angle_alpha   90.00
_cell.angle_beta   90.00
_cell.angle_gamma   90.00
#
_symmetry.space_group_name_H-M   'P 1'
#
loop_
_entity.id
_entity.type
_entity.pdbx_description
1 polymer ?
#
loop_
_entity_poly.entity_id
_entity_poly.type
_entity_poly.pdbx_seq_one_letter_code
_entity_poly.pdbx_strand_id
1 'polypeptide(L)'
;MEDIILADSVMDHVHGAAVHGTMLYEDGRNGSDLPVFHNITIENIIAHGGDYGIFLEAFDEVPVTGLTLRNIRIDGVVRPMRSMNWKEPVVDDVVINGKCFPRPGGVRILGVPVRGGRVRAQGRTCGGDMDFMYRWQTSADRVSWQQAGEGEDFQVPGTADFIRVTVMDQKGNAETSRVYRVLPQGLSASRWDYEWQRLYCRGMWEFPGAIPADAVITREQLAGMLLPLADPALRWEGYDDEDCGDALRMAVGNGFLAPENRTGPEGHVSGAHAEVHAKGHVSGAHAYDHAPRLMPDGHVTRQEMATVAMQACGVNYRNASSTMPVCADAALVNNNYGTNVARALYFGFMSLEPDGCFKPRRPVTIGEAAGILNRVADFAGI
;
A
#
# COMPACT_ATOMS: atom_id res chain seq x y z
N MET A 1 15.71 5.57 25.04
CA MET A 1 15.89 7.00 24.72
C MET A 1 14.63 7.71 25.19
N GLU A 2 14.77 8.77 25.97
CA GLU A 2 13.65 9.47 26.64
C GLU A 2 13.86 10.98 26.64
N ASP A 3 12.77 11.71 26.86
CA ASP A 3 12.78 13.17 27.03
C ASP A 3 13.37 13.91 25.81
N ILE A 4 12.93 13.54 24.61
CA ILE A 4 13.37 14.16 23.36
C ILE A 4 12.44 15.34 23.04
N ILE A 5 13.02 16.50 22.72
CA ILE A 5 12.28 17.66 22.27
C ILE A 5 12.80 18.08 20.89
N LEU A 6 11.88 18.17 19.93
CA LEU A 6 12.08 18.82 18.63
C LEU A 6 11.16 20.05 18.59
N ALA A 7 11.73 21.23 18.58
CA ALA A 7 10.95 22.46 18.67
C ALA A 7 11.46 23.56 17.73
N ASP A 8 10.60 24.57 17.52
CA ASP A 8 10.91 25.86 16.89
C ASP A 8 11.58 25.74 15.52
N SER A 9 11.06 24.85 14.68
CA SER A 9 11.68 24.53 13.38
C SER A 9 10.81 24.99 12.21
N VAL A 10 11.46 25.63 11.23
CA VAL A 10 10.87 25.98 9.94
C VAL A 10 11.61 25.19 8.84
N MET A 11 10.87 24.45 8.05
CA MET A 11 11.42 23.59 7.00
C MET A 11 10.73 23.89 5.67
N ASP A 12 11.53 24.08 4.63
CA ASP A 12 11.06 24.29 3.27
C ASP A 12 11.65 23.24 2.34
N HIS A 13 10.91 22.85 1.31
CA HIS A 13 11.31 21.82 0.34
C HIS A 13 11.66 20.46 0.98
N VAL A 14 10.83 19.99 1.89
CA VAL A 14 11.01 18.66 2.50
C VAL A 14 10.85 17.56 1.44
N HIS A 15 11.77 16.60 1.40
CA HIS A 15 11.75 15.50 0.42
C HIS A 15 11.15 14.19 0.95
N GLY A 16 10.94 14.05 2.21
CA GLY A 16 10.41 12.84 2.84
C GLY A 16 9.26 13.18 3.76
N ALA A 17 9.49 13.08 5.06
CA ALA A 17 8.53 13.51 6.07
C ALA A 17 9.06 14.73 6.83
N ALA A 18 8.19 15.71 7.09
CA ALA A 18 8.57 16.88 7.89
C ALA A 18 8.89 16.47 9.33
N VAL A 19 8.12 15.53 9.87
CA VAL A 19 8.43 14.87 11.13
C VAL A 19 8.58 13.37 10.85
N HIS A 20 9.76 12.82 11.10
CA HIS A 20 10.06 11.41 10.86
C HIS A 20 10.61 10.77 12.14
N GLY A 21 9.82 9.88 12.73
CA GLY A 21 10.21 9.05 13.87
C GLY A 21 10.10 7.58 13.50
N THR A 22 11.22 6.86 13.46
CA THR A 22 11.22 5.43 13.15
C THR A 22 12.18 4.66 14.06
N MET A 23 11.74 3.50 14.52
CA MET A 23 12.60 2.51 15.14
C MET A 23 13.19 1.54 14.11
N LEU A 24 12.72 1.61 12.86
CA LEU A 24 13.08 0.72 11.77
C LEU A 24 14.35 1.24 11.07
N TYR A 25 15.47 1.21 11.78
CA TYR A 25 16.76 1.67 11.27
C TYR A 25 17.76 0.51 11.19
N GLU A 26 18.58 0.49 10.16
CA GLU A 26 19.65 -0.51 9.88
C GLU A 26 19.20 -1.97 10.08
N ASP A 27 19.52 -2.58 11.21
CA ASP A 27 19.25 -4.01 11.50
C ASP A 27 17.75 -4.27 11.79
N GLY A 28 16.95 -3.23 11.97
CA GLY A 28 15.53 -3.35 12.25
C GLY A 28 15.27 -4.28 13.44
N ARG A 29 14.40 -5.29 13.26
CA ARG A 29 14.07 -6.31 14.27
C ARG A 29 15.19 -7.33 14.54
N ASN A 30 16.24 -7.34 13.73
CA ASN A 30 17.34 -8.29 13.84
C ASN A 30 18.46 -7.82 14.79
N GLY A 31 18.32 -6.62 15.35
CA GLY A 31 19.21 -6.11 16.39
C GLY A 31 19.13 -6.93 17.69
N SER A 32 20.20 -6.96 18.46
CA SER A 32 20.25 -7.67 19.74
C SER A 32 19.28 -7.12 20.78
N ASP A 33 18.99 -5.81 20.70
CA ASP A 33 18.14 -5.09 21.64
C ASP A 33 17.18 -4.18 20.87
N LEU A 34 15.89 -4.27 21.19
CA LEU A 34 14.90 -3.35 20.61
C LEU A 34 15.02 -1.98 21.30
N PRO A 35 15.08 -0.87 20.51
CA PRO A 35 15.13 0.46 21.09
C PRO A 35 13.82 0.78 21.81
N VAL A 36 13.91 1.43 22.95
CA VAL A 36 12.75 1.94 23.71
C VAL A 36 12.76 3.45 23.63
N PHE A 37 11.65 4.03 23.18
CA PHE A 37 11.45 5.48 23.11
C PHE A 37 10.21 5.88 23.88
N HIS A 38 10.32 6.93 24.69
CA HIS A 38 9.20 7.54 25.40
C HIS A 38 9.43 9.01 25.68
N ASN A 39 8.35 9.74 26.01
CA ASN A 39 8.36 11.17 26.34
C ASN A 39 8.99 12.02 25.22
N ILE A 40 8.41 11.99 24.02
CA ILE A 40 8.86 12.77 22.88
C ILE A 40 7.92 13.96 22.69
N THR A 41 8.45 15.16 22.65
CA THR A 41 7.69 16.38 22.36
C THR A 41 8.15 16.95 21.02
N ILE A 42 7.21 17.24 20.15
CA ILE A 42 7.42 17.91 18.87
C ILE A 42 6.49 19.11 18.83
N GLU A 43 7.06 20.30 18.78
CA GLU A 43 6.26 21.52 18.90
C GLU A 43 6.81 22.67 18.06
N ASN A 44 5.91 23.61 17.71
CA ASN A 44 6.24 24.82 16.96
C ASN A 44 6.91 24.51 15.62
N ILE A 45 6.32 23.61 14.83
CA ILE A 45 6.85 23.21 13.54
C ILE A 45 6.04 23.86 12.41
N ILE A 46 6.74 24.49 11.47
CA ILE A 46 6.20 24.95 10.19
C ILE A 46 6.97 24.22 9.08
N ALA A 47 6.26 23.54 8.19
CA ALA A 47 6.91 22.82 7.10
C ALA A 47 6.12 22.86 5.79
N HIS A 48 6.84 22.82 4.66
CA HIS A 48 6.27 22.78 3.33
C HIS A 48 6.89 21.66 2.48
N GLY A 49 6.01 20.90 1.80
CA GLY A 49 6.38 19.81 0.91
C GLY A 49 6.68 18.49 1.63
N GLY A 50 6.85 17.44 0.86
CA GLY A 50 7.21 16.11 1.33
C GLY A 50 6.19 15.04 0.97
N ASP A 51 6.61 13.78 1.13
CA ASP A 51 5.72 12.63 0.94
C ASP A 51 4.72 12.53 2.11
N TYR A 52 5.19 12.82 3.32
CA TYR A 52 4.39 12.79 4.55
C TYR A 52 4.58 14.08 5.36
N GLY A 53 3.51 14.53 6.00
CA GLY A 53 3.62 15.53 7.04
C GLY A 53 4.28 14.94 8.29
N ILE A 54 3.68 13.90 8.84
CA ILE A 54 4.19 13.19 10.02
C ILE A 54 4.23 11.70 9.70
N PHE A 55 5.40 11.07 9.88
CA PHE A 55 5.61 9.65 9.66
C PHE A 55 6.26 9.02 10.90
N LEU A 56 5.51 8.15 11.59
CA LEU A 56 5.90 7.55 12.84
C LEU A 56 5.76 6.03 12.77
N GLU A 57 6.84 5.30 13.04
CA GLU A 57 6.84 3.84 13.07
C GLU A 57 7.59 3.30 14.29
N ALA A 58 6.98 2.35 14.98
CA ALA A 58 7.59 1.63 16.09
C ALA A 58 7.31 0.13 15.98
N PHE A 59 8.04 -0.66 16.74
CA PHE A 59 7.79 -2.10 16.86
C PHE A 59 6.54 -2.38 17.69
N ASP A 60 5.83 -3.47 17.37
CA ASP A 60 4.64 -3.91 18.10
C ASP A 60 5.00 -4.26 19.55
N GLU A 61 6.18 -4.85 19.71
CA GLU A 61 6.71 -5.33 20.99
C GLU A 61 7.09 -4.19 21.95
N VAL A 62 7.53 -3.06 21.38
CA VAL A 62 7.98 -1.87 22.11
C VAL A 62 7.38 -0.60 21.51
N PRO A 63 6.08 -0.38 21.72
CA PRO A 63 5.42 0.82 21.21
C PRO A 63 6.00 2.08 21.86
N VAL A 64 6.02 3.17 21.09
CA VAL A 64 6.38 4.49 21.64
C VAL A 64 5.20 5.05 22.44
N THR A 65 5.49 5.58 23.62
CA THR A 65 4.52 6.20 24.52
C THR A 65 4.93 7.63 24.89
N GLY A 66 3.97 8.43 25.33
CA GLY A 66 4.26 9.81 25.78
C GLY A 66 4.67 10.76 24.64
N LEU A 67 4.15 10.56 23.44
CA LEU A 67 4.32 11.52 22.34
C LEU A 67 3.42 12.73 22.54
N THR A 68 3.98 13.93 22.43
CA THR A 68 3.24 15.19 22.35
C THR A 68 3.53 15.88 21.03
N LEU A 69 2.46 16.21 20.28
CA LEU A 69 2.50 17.02 19.06
C LEU A 69 1.74 18.32 19.33
N ARG A 70 2.39 19.48 19.23
CA ARG A 70 1.77 20.76 19.55
C ARG A 70 2.16 21.85 18.57
N ASN A 71 1.19 22.71 18.22
CA ASN A 71 1.40 23.88 17.35
C ASN A 71 2.21 23.53 16.08
N ILE A 72 1.66 22.64 15.26
CA ILE A 72 2.31 22.13 14.03
C ILE A 72 1.51 22.57 12.82
N ARG A 73 2.16 23.16 11.84
CA ARG A 73 1.60 23.58 10.56
C ARG A 73 2.42 22.98 9.43
N ILE A 74 1.83 22.08 8.66
CA ILE A 74 2.50 21.42 7.54
C ILE A 74 1.59 21.49 6.30
N ASP A 75 2.11 21.97 5.20
CA ASP A 75 1.37 22.09 3.95
C ASP A 75 2.12 21.49 2.75
N GLY A 76 1.38 21.18 1.67
CA GLY A 76 1.96 20.68 0.43
C GLY A 76 2.49 19.25 0.50
N VAL A 77 2.03 18.44 1.45
CA VAL A 77 2.41 17.04 1.57
C VAL A 77 1.42 16.11 0.86
N VAL A 78 1.92 15.03 0.28
CA VAL A 78 1.10 14.03 -0.41
C VAL A 78 0.20 13.29 0.59
N ARG A 79 0.75 12.89 1.72
CA ARG A 79 0.07 12.15 2.79
C ARG A 79 0.21 12.88 4.12
N PRO A 80 -0.91 13.21 4.77
CA PRO A 80 -0.83 14.05 5.98
C PRO A 80 -0.07 13.40 7.11
N MET A 81 -0.45 12.16 7.47
CA MET A 81 0.13 11.48 8.63
C MET A 81 0.05 9.97 8.47
N ARG A 82 1.10 9.29 8.92
CA ARG A 82 1.12 7.85 9.17
C ARG A 82 1.69 7.61 10.56
N SER A 83 0.99 6.79 11.34
CA SER A 83 1.44 6.38 12.67
C SER A 83 1.22 4.89 12.86
N MET A 84 2.25 4.18 13.30
CA MET A 84 2.22 2.76 13.63
C MET A 84 2.88 2.53 14.99
N ASN A 85 2.13 1.90 15.91
CA ASN A 85 2.62 1.52 17.25
C ASN A 85 3.12 2.70 18.11
N TRP A 86 2.53 3.88 17.91
CA TRP A 86 2.67 5.02 18.80
C TRP A 86 1.37 5.15 19.59
N LYS A 87 1.43 4.96 20.89
CA LYS A 87 0.24 4.89 21.73
C LYS A 87 -0.05 6.24 22.39
N GLU A 88 -1.33 6.55 22.45
CA GLU A 88 -1.91 7.67 23.20
C GLU A 88 -1.18 9.02 22.97
N PRO A 89 -0.92 9.44 21.73
CA PRO A 89 -0.28 10.71 21.49
C PRO A 89 -1.17 11.86 21.95
N VAL A 90 -0.61 12.82 22.66
CA VAL A 90 -1.25 14.12 22.91
C VAL A 90 -1.11 14.97 21.66
N VAL A 91 -2.22 15.38 21.05
CA VAL A 91 -2.23 16.19 19.84
C VAL A 91 -2.99 17.48 20.09
N ASP A 92 -2.28 18.59 20.04
CA ASP A 92 -2.79 19.91 20.35
C ASP A 92 -2.40 20.88 19.23
N ASP A 93 -3.40 21.49 18.60
CA ASP A 93 -3.23 22.47 17.53
C ASP A 93 -2.30 22.01 16.38
N VAL A 94 -2.60 20.86 15.80
CA VAL A 94 -1.88 20.32 14.63
C VAL A 94 -2.75 20.45 13.39
N VAL A 95 -2.22 21.10 12.35
CA VAL A 95 -2.88 21.29 11.05
C VAL A 95 -1.95 20.82 9.94
N ILE A 96 -2.45 19.92 9.09
CA ILE A 96 -1.71 19.39 7.93
C ILE A 96 -2.60 19.50 6.69
N ASN A 97 -2.10 20.14 5.62
CA ASN A 97 -2.85 20.46 4.41
C ASN A 97 -4.21 21.12 4.73
N GLY A 98 -4.23 22.07 5.67
CA GLY A 98 -5.43 22.79 6.08
C GLY A 98 -6.44 21.96 6.90
N LYS A 99 -6.12 20.73 7.30
CA LYS A 99 -6.98 19.86 8.12
C LYS A 99 -6.44 19.72 9.55
N CYS A 100 -7.31 19.93 10.52
CA CYS A 100 -6.97 19.77 11.94
C CYS A 100 -6.85 18.29 12.33
N PHE A 101 -5.94 17.97 13.21
CA PHE A 101 -5.74 16.66 13.81
C PHE A 101 -5.97 16.73 15.33
N PRO A 102 -6.40 15.65 15.99
CA PRO A 102 -6.70 14.32 15.46
C PRO A 102 -7.97 14.32 14.59
N ARG A 103 -8.04 13.39 13.64
CA ARG A 103 -9.21 13.19 12.78
C ARG A 103 -9.33 11.72 12.37
N PRO A 104 -10.49 11.25 11.88
CA PRO A 104 -10.58 9.94 11.24
C PRO A 104 -9.63 9.84 10.05
N GLY A 105 -9.00 8.68 9.88
CA GLY A 105 -8.11 8.42 8.75
C GLY A 105 -7.96 6.93 8.49
N GLY A 106 -7.76 6.55 7.22
CA GLY A 106 -7.54 5.17 6.83
C GLY A 106 -8.71 4.23 7.12
N VAL A 107 -9.92 4.62 6.77
CA VAL A 107 -11.13 3.81 6.94
C VAL A 107 -11.13 2.64 5.97
N ARG A 108 -11.30 1.43 6.48
CA ARG A 108 -11.37 0.22 5.67
C ARG A 108 -12.46 -0.75 6.15
N ILE A 109 -12.87 -1.64 5.26
CA ILE A 109 -13.80 -2.71 5.55
C ILE A 109 -13.01 -4.00 5.73
N LEU A 110 -13.15 -4.63 6.88
CA LEU A 110 -12.56 -5.92 7.21
C LEU A 110 -13.53 -7.05 6.85
N GLY A 111 -12.98 -8.12 6.31
CA GLY A 111 -13.76 -9.25 5.81
C GLY A 111 -14.10 -9.12 4.33
N VAL A 112 -14.86 -10.09 3.84
CA VAL A 112 -15.34 -10.13 2.46
C VAL A 112 -16.82 -9.75 2.45
N PRO A 113 -17.22 -8.68 1.76
CA PRO A 113 -18.62 -8.31 1.63
C PRO A 113 -19.38 -9.35 0.78
N VAL A 114 -20.14 -10.19 1.42
CA VAL A 114 -21.01 -11.18 0.76
C VAL A 114 -22.44 -10.82 1.10
N ARG A 115 -23.37 -10.96 0.16
CA ARG A 115 -24.81 -10.74 0.40
C ARG A 115 -25.31 -11.61 1.55
N GLY A 116 -25.93 -11.00 2.57
CA GLY A 116 -26.34 -11.67 3.77
C GLY A 116 -25.22 -12.00 4.77
N GLY A 117 -23.98 -11.66 4.46
CA GLY A 117 -22.83 -11.83 5.33
C GLY A 117 -22.61 -10.65 6.27
N ARG A 118 -21.58 -10.74 7.11
CA ARG A 118 -21.15 -9.67 8.02
C ARG A 118 -19.77 -9.17 7.66
N VAL A 119 -19.58 -7.86 7.76
CA VAL A 119 -18.30 -7.17 7.66
C VAL A 119 -18.13 -6.23 8.84
N ARG A 120 -16.91 -5.80 9.09
CA ARG A 120 -16.57 -4.84 10.15
C ARG A 120 -15.86 -3.64 9.54
N ALA A 121 -16.21 -2.45 10.00
CA ALA A 121 -15.44 -1.25 9.70
C ALA A 121 -14.23 -1.14 10.63
N GLN A 122 -13.12 -0.68 10.11
CA GLN A 122 -12.00 -0.23 10.92
C GLN A 122 -11.64 1.20 10.52
N GLY A 123 -11.92 2.12 11.44
CA GLY A 123 -11.37 3.48 11.39
C GLY A 123 -10.01 3.48 12.08
N ARG A 124 -9.04 4.18 11.49
CA ARG A 124 -7.80 4.54 12.17
C ARG A 124 -7.86 6.00 12.57
N THR A 125 -7.25 6.35 13.68
CA THR A 125 -7.06 7.75 14.02
C THR A 125 -5.79 8.28 13.40
N CYS A 126 -5.85 9.49 12.89
CA CYS A 126 -4.68 10.30 12.66
C CYS A 126 -4.49 11.19 13.88
N GLY A 127 -3.62 10.77 14.82
CA GLY A 127 -3.18 11.59 15.93
C GLY A 127 -3.88 11.43 17.27
N GLY A 128 -4.32 10.23 17.67
CA GLY A 128 -4.84 9.96 19.02
C GLY A 128 -6.04 9.02 19.05
N ASP A 129 -6.41 8.55 20.23
CA ASP A 129 -7.62 7.73 20.41
C ASP A 129 -8.87 8.60 20.26
N MET A 130 -9.84 8.07 19.52
CA MET A 130 -11.12 8.73 19.27
C MET A 130 -12.25 7.70 19.21
N ASP A 131 -13.39 8.07 19.77
CA ASP A 131 -14.63 7.35 19.56
C ASP A 131 -15.19 7.71 18.18
N PHE A 132 -15.55 6.69 17.41
CA PHE A 132 -16.09 6.84 16.07
C PHE A 132 -17.56 6.50 15.99
N MET A 133 -18.28 7.27 15.17
CA MET A 133 -19.58 6.91 14.63
C MET A 133 -19.39 6.32 13.24
N TYR A 134 -20.06 5.20 12.96
CA TYR A 134 -19.98 4.50 11.69
C TYR A 134 -21.32 4.60 10.96
N ARG A 135 -21.28 5.00 9.68
CA ARG A 135 -22.45 5.05 8.80
C ARG A 135 -22.20 4.25 7.54
N TRP A 136 -22.97 3.18 7.39
CA TRP A 136 -22.90 2.35 6.21
C TRP A 136 -23.88 2.79 5.14
N GLN A 137 -23.41 2.73 3.90
CA GLN A 137 -24.19 3.02 2.72
C GLN A 137 -24.07 1.89 1.72
N THR A 138 -25.17 1.66 0.98
CA THR A 138 -25.24 0.70 -0.12
C THR A 138 -25.59 1.41 -1.41
N SER A 139 -25.23 0.81 -2.54
CA SER A 139 -25.54 1.29 -3.87
C SER A 139 -25.68 0.10 -4.83
N ALA A 140 -26.48 0.28 -5.89
CA ALA A 140 -26.55 -0.63 -7.02
C ALA A 140 -25.67 -0.16 -8.21
N ASP A 141 -25.38 1.15 -8.28
CA ASP A 141 -24.78 1.81 -9.44
C ASP A 141 -23.49 2.59 -9.13
N ARG A 142 -23.07 2.64 -7.85
CA ARG A 142 -21.97 3.45 -7.30
C ARG A 142 -22.18 4.97 -7.35
N VAL A 143 -23.27 5.42 -7.88
CA VAL A 143 -23.63 6.84 -7.98
C VAL A 143 -24.64 7.21 -6.91
N SER A 144 -25.70 6.42 -6.80
CA SER A 144 -26.79 6.62 -5.86
C SER A 144 -26.56 5.83 -4.59
N TRP A 145 -26.34 6.52 -3.47
CA TRP A 145 -26.02 5.90 -2.18
C TRP A 145 -27.17 6.06 -1.19
N GLN A 146 -27.54 4.96 -0.55
CA GLN A 146 -28.57 4.93 0.48
C GLN A 146 -27.97 4.51 1.82
N GLN A 147 -28.38 5.14 2.91
CA GLN A 147 -27.96 4.71 4.24
C GLN A 147 -28.59 3.33 4.54
N ALA A 148 -27.76 2.42 5.03
CA ALA A 148 -28.13 1.02 5.22
C ALA A 148 -27.87 0.49 6.65
N GLY A 149 -27.09 1.22 7.45
CA GLY A 149 -26.79 0.82 8.82
C GLY A 149 -25.83 1.74 9.53
N GLU A 150 -25.63 1.45 10.82
CA GLU A 150 -24.72 2.17 11.72
C GLU A 150 -23.94 1.15 12.56
N GLY A 151 -22.87 1.61 13.21
CA GLY A 151 -22.01 0.79 14.05
C GLY A 151 -20.85 0.14 13.32
N GLU A 152 -19.94 -0.42 14.08
CA GLU A 152 -18.71 -1.02 13.58
C GLU A 152 -18.96 -2.29 12.75
N ASP A 153 -19.86 -3.16 13.24
CA ASP A 153 -20.29 -4.37 12.55
C ASP A 153 -21.51 -4.09 11.66
N PHE A 154 -21.51 -4.63 10.45
CA PHE A 154 -22.57 -4.41 9.48
C PHE A 154 -23.02 -5.70 8.80
N GLN A 155 -24.34 -5.91 8.78
CA GLN A 155 -24.97 -6.99 8.03
C GLN A 155 -25.22 -6.51 6.60
N VAL A 156 -24.52 -7.09 5.63
CA VAL A 156 -24.63 -6.72 4.22
C VAL A 156 -26.01 -7.10 3.67
N PRO A 157 -26.83 -6.16 3.16
CA PRO A 157 -28.13 -6.49 2.59
C PRO A 157 -28.04 -7.43 1.38
N GLY A 158 -29.03 -8.31 1.21
CA GLY A 158 -29.09 -9.23 0.07
C GLY A 158 -29.26 -8.54 -1.29
N THR A 159 -29.62 -7.27 -1.31
CA THR A 159 -29.84 -6.45 -2.52
C THR A 159 -28.70 -5.51 -2.85
N ALA A 160 -27.68 -5.44 -1.99
CA ALA A 160 -26.55 -4.52 -2.21
C ALA A 160 -25.59 -5.09 -3.26
N ASP A 161 -25.15 -4.26 -4.19
CA ASP A 161 -24.07 -4.56 -5.12
C ASP A 161 -22.75 -3.88 -4.71
N PHE A 162 -22.86 -2.75 -4.03
CA PHE A 162 -21.71 -2.00 -3.50
C PHE A 162 -22.01 -1.52 -2.09
N ILE A 163 -20.95 -1.45 -1.28
CA ILE A 163 -20.96 -0.88 0.07
C ILE A 163 -19.79 0.07 0.28
N ARG A 164 -20.01 1.03 1.17
CA ARG A 164 -18.96 1.86 1.76
C ARG A 164 -19.35 2.23 3.18
N VAL A 165 -18.40 2.66 3.98
CA VAL A 165 -18.63 3.15 5.33
C VAL A 165 -17.98 4.50 5.52
N THR A 166 -18.69 5.41 6.14
CA THR A 166 -18.17 6.69 6.62
C THR A 166 -17.96 6.59 8.12
N VAL A 167 -16.75 6.92 8.55
CA VAL A 167 -16.38 7.01 9.95
C VAL A 167 -16.26 8.49 10.32
N MET A 168 -16.89 8.89 11.41
CA MET A 168 -16.98 10.29 11.82
C MET A 168 -16.65 10.40 13.31
N ASP A 169 -15.89 11.43 13.69
CA ASP A 169 -15.63 11.76 15.08
C ASP A 169 -16.73 12.64 15.70
N GLN A 170 -16.61 12.88 17.00
CA GLN A 170 -17.55 13.75 17.75
C GLN A 170 -17.50 15.22 17.32
N LYS A 171 -16.42 15.65 16.65
CA LYS A 171 -16.25 17.01 16.12
C LYS A 171 -16.83 17.17 14.72
N GLY A 172 -17.32 16.07 14.10
CA GLY A 172 -17.89 16.07 12.75
C GLY A 172 -16.87 15.89 11.63
N ASN A 173 -15.58 15.64 11.94
CA ASN A 173 -14.63 15.23 10.90
C ASN A 173 -14.99 13.83 10.42
N ALA A 174 -15.02 13.64 9.12
CA ALA A 174 -15.43 12.39 8.52
C ALA A 174 -14.44 11.89 7.47
N GLU A 175 -14.31 10.57 7.38
CA GLU A 175 -13.55 9.88 6.35
C GLU A 175 -14.38 8.71 5.82
N THR A 176 -14.38 8.50 4.51
CA THR A 176 -15.16 7.43 3.88
C THR A 176 -14.22 6.39 3.28
N SER A 177 -14.56 5.12 3.48
CA SER A 177 -13.83 4.01 2.88
C SER A 177 -13.90 4.04 1.36
N ARG A 178 -13.03 3.28 0.70
CA ARG A 178 -13.24 2.93 -0.70
C ARG A 178 -14.58 2.22 -0.87
N VAL A 179 -15.04 2.19 -2.10
CA VAL A 179 -16.21 1.42 -2.51
C VAL A 179 -15.82 -0.04 -2.65
N TYR A 180 -16.52 -0.91 -1.95
CA TYR A 180 -16.35 -2.36 -2.05
C TYR A 180 -17.51 -2.96 -2.84
N ARG A 181 -17.19 -3.92 -3.73
CA ARG A 181 -18.21 -4.76 -4.37
C ARG A 181 -18.72 -5.80 -3.38
N VAL A 182 -19.96 -6.19 -3.57
CA VAL A 182 -20.60 -7.24 -2.76
C VAL A 182 -20.69 -8.52 -3.59
N LEU A 183 -20.18 -9.62 -3.05
CA LEU A 183 -20.26 -10.93 -3.67
C LEU A 183 -21.65 -11.56 -3.49
N PRO A 184 -22.11 -12.34 -4.48
CA PRO A 184 -23.32 -13.16 -4.30
C PRO A 184 -23.13 -14.18 -3.18
N GLN A 185 -24.26 -14.60 -2.58
CA GLN A 185 -24.27 -15.63 -1.55
C GLN A 185 -23.87 -17.00 -2.14
N GLY A 186 -23.16 -17.81 -1.37
CA GLY A 186 -22.91 -19.22 -1.71
C GLY A 186 -21.55 -19.51 -2.36
N LEU A 187 -20.64 -18.57 -2.41
CA LEU A 187 -19.27 -18.85 -2.83
C LEU A 187 -18.52 -19.58 -1.71
N SER A 188 -18.01 -20.77 -2.00
CA SER A 188 -17.25 -21.61 -1.07
C SER A 188 -15.85 -21.05 -0.87
N ALA A 189 -15.35 -21.02 0.37
CA ALA A 189 -14.05 -20.42 0.71
C ALA A 189 -12.97 -21.49 0.93
N SER A 190 -12.14 -21.72 -0.09
CA SER A 190 -10.75 -22.15 0.17
C SER A 190 -9.90 -20.94 0.61
N ARG A 191 -8.69 -21.17 1.15
CA ARG A 191 -7.78 -20.06 1.54
C ARG A 191 -7.52 -19.09 0.39
N TRP A 192 -7.34 -19.62 -0.82
CA TRP A 192 -7.04 -18.81 -2.00
C TRP A 192 -8.29 -18.12 -2.55
N ASP A 193 -9.46 -18.75 -2.43
CA ASP A 193 -10.74 -18.10 -2.76
C ASP A 193 -10.97 -16.88 -1.88
N TYR A 194 -10.56 -16.91 -0.62
CA TYR A 194 -10.68 -15.78 0.30
C TYR A 194 -9.84 -14.57 -0.16
N GLU A 195 -8.55 -14.76 -0.46
CA GLU A 195 -7.68 -13.69 -0.93
C GLU A 195 -8.17 -13.09 -2.24
N TRP A 196 -8.67 -13.92 -3.11
CA TRP A 196 -9.24 -13.59 -4.39
C TRP A 196 -10.53 -12.77 -4.28
N GLN A 197 -11.44 -13.22 -3.43
CA GLN A 197 -12.68 -12.50 -3.11
C GLN A 197 -12.37 -11.11 -2.56
N ARG A 198 -11.35 -10.95 -1.72
CA ARG A 198 -10.91 -9.65 -1.21
C ARG A 198 -10.45 -8.72 -2.32
N LEU A 199 -9.63 -9.21 -3.27
CA LEU A 199 -9.19 -8.40 -4.41
C LEU A 199 -10.37 -7.99 -5.29
N TYR A 200 -11.30 -8.90 -5.57
CA TYR A 200 -12.51 -8.59 -6.32
C TYR A 200 -13.35 -7.52 -5.62
N CYS A 201 -13.59 -7.67 -4.34
CA CYS A 201 -14.36 -6.70 -3.57
C CYS A 201 -13.67 -5.32 -3.53
N ARG A 202 -12.35 -5.28 -3.57
CA ARG A 202 -11.57 -4.04 -3.65
C ARG A 202 -11.53 -3.43 -5.05
N GLY A 203 -12.09 -4.10 -6.05
CA GLY A 203 -12.04 -3.68 -7.44
C GLY A 203 -10.68 -3.85 -8.11
N MET A 204 -9.79 -4.62 -7.50
CA MET A 204 -8.47 -4.97 -8.05
C MET A 204 -8.52 -6.16 -8.98
N TRP A 205 -9.67 -6.78 -9.11
CA TRP A 205 -9.93 -7.90 -10.02
C TRP A 205 -11.39 -7.93 -10.48
N GLU A 206 -11.61 -8.20 -11.76
CA GLU A 206 -12.96 -8.12 -12.34
C GLU A 206 -13.70 -9.46 -12.40
N PHE A 207 -13.00 -10.58 -12.30
CA PHE A 207 -13.60 -11.89 -12.50
C PHE A 207 -13.83 -12.65 -11.19
N PRO A 208 -15.08 -12.94 -10.82
CA PRO A 208 -15.38 -13.82 -9.68
C PRO A 208 -15.20 -15.30 -9.99
N GLY A 209 -14.81 -15.65 -11.25
CA GLY A 209 -14.69 -17.03 -11.70
C GLY A 209 -13.38 -17.70 -11.29
N ALA A 210 -13.43 -19.03 -11.21
CA ALA A 210 -12.33 -19.89 -10.79
C ALA A 210 -11.12 -19.80 -11.75
N ILE A 211 -10.18 -18.92 -11.44
CA ILE A 211 -8.83 -19.05 -11.99
C ILE A 211 -8.07 -19.99 -11.04
N PRO A 212 -7.35 -20.99 -11.56
CA PRO A 212 -6.57 -21.88 -10.72
C PRO A 212 -5.57 -21.08 -9.90
N ALA A 213 -5.67 -21.12 -8.57
CA ALA A 213 -4.79 -20.38 -7.68
C ALA A 213 -3.31 -20.78 -7.81
N ASP A 214 -3.06 -21.98 -8.31
CA ASP A 214 -1.76 -22.56 -8.60
C ASP A 214 -1.23 -22.22 -10.01
N ALA A 215 -2.04 -21.61 -10.89
CA ALA A 215 -1.59 -21.11 -12.17
C ALA A 215 -0.58 -19.96 -11.97
N VAL A 216 0.44 -19.92 -12.82
CA VAL A 216 1.45 -18.86 -12.80
C VAL A 216 0.84 -17.57 -13.33
N ILE A 217 1.07 -16.46 -12.61
CA ILE A 217 0.56 -15.15 -13.03
C ILE A 217 1.38 -14.58 -14.19
N THR A 218 0.70 -13.99 -15.16
CA THR A 218 1.35 -13.23 -16.22
C THR A 218 1.58 -11.77 -15.81
N ARG A 219 2.50 -11.09 -16.49
CA ARG A 219 2.79 -9.67 -16.27
C ARG A 219 1.57 -8.79 -16.52
N GLU A 220 0.78 -9.14 -17.51
CA GLU A 220 -0.45 -8.44 -17.85
C GLU A 220 -1.52 -8.60 -16.76
N GLN A 221 -1.77 -9.84 -16.32
CA GLN A 221 -2.70 -10.10 -15.23
C GLN A 221 -2.31 -9.33 -13.96
N LEU A 222 -1.00 -9.32 -13.63
CA LEU A 222 -0.50 -8.55 -12.50
C LEU A 222 -0.68 -7.05 -12.72
N ALA A 223 -0.44 -6.54 -13.93
CA ALA A 223 -0.66 -5.14 -14.26
C ALA A 223 -2.12 -4.71 -14.02
N GLY A 224 -3.08 -5.51 -14.47
CA GLY A 224 -4.51 -5.25 -14.22
C GLY A 224 -4.85 -5.16 -12.73
N MET A 225 -4.24 -6.02 -11.90
CA MET A 225 -4.42 -5.97 -10.44
C MET A 225 -3.82 -4.72 -9.79
N LEU A 226 -2.77 -4.14 -10.38
CA LEU A 226 -2.04 -3.01 -9.81
C LEU A 226 -2.68 -1.66 -10.13
N LEU A 227 -3.41 -1.52 -11.23
CA LEU A 227 -3.99 -0.25 -11.66
C LEU A 227 -4.88 0.40 -10.60
N PRO A 228 -5.79 -0.32 -9.93
CA PRO A 228 -6.61 0.28 -8.88
C PRO A 228 -5.84 0.72 -7.63
N LEU A 229 -4.58 0.30 -7.47
CA LEU A 229 -3.69 0.81 -6.42
C LEU A 229 -3.13 2.19 -6.77
N ALA A 230 -2.88 2.46 -8.07
CA ALA A 230 -2.42 3.75 -8.54
C ALA A 230 -3.55 4.78 -8.53
N ASP A 231 -4.70 4.42 -9.09
CA ASP A 231 -5.90 5.25 -9.14
C ASP A 231 -7.15 4.37 -8.99
N PRO A 232 -7.97 4.58 -7.95
CA PRO A 232 -9.22 3.82 -7.76
C PRO A 232 -10.23 3.95 -8.91
N ALA A 233 -10.11 4.97 -9.75
CA ALA A 233 -10.93 5.15 -10.95
C ALA A 233 -10.46 4.28 -12.11
N LEU A 234 -9.19 3.90 -12.12
CA LEU A 234 -8.63 3.02 -13.14
C LEU A 234 -9.10 1.60 -12.90
N ARG A 235 -9.70 1.01 -13.90
CA ARG A 235 -10.18 -0.37 -13.88
C ARG A 235 -9.79 -1.04 -15.18
N TRP A 236 -9.42 -2.28 -15.06
CA TRP A 236 -9.27 -3.14 -16.19
C TRP A 236 -10.62 -3.76 -16.53
N GLU A 237 -11.23 -3.35 -17.63
CA GLU A 237 -12.60 -3.76 -18.00
C GLU A 237 -12.69 -5.05 -18.82
N GLY A 238 -11.61 -5.77 -19.02
CA GLY A 238 -11.67 -7.09 -19.63
C GLY A 238 -10.57 -7.43 -20.61
N TYR A 239 -10.58 -8.68 -21.03
CA TYR A 239 -9.71 -9.26 -22.04
C TYR A 239 -10.26 -9.01 -23.46
N ASP A 240 -10.17 -7.79 -23.95
CA ASP A 240 -10.14 -7.59 -25.39
C ASP A 240 -8.69 -7.50 -25.82
N ASP A 241 -8.29 -8.30 -26.80
CA ASP A 241 -6.89 -8.44 -27.26
C ASP A 241 -6.21 -7.10 -27.63
N GLU A 242 -6.98 -6.04 -27.86
CA GLU A 242 -6.47 -4.70 -28.18
C GLU A 242 -6.14 -3.87 -26.91
N ASP A 243 -6.81 -4.09 -25.78
CA ASP A 243 -6.65 -3.30 -24.55
C ASP A 243 -5.60 -3.87 -23.58
N CYS A 244 -5.20 -5.10 -23.75
CA CYS A 244 -4.25 -5.80 -22.89
C CYS A 244 -2.90 -5.08 -22.77
N GLY A 245 -2.40 -4.51 -23.84
CA GLY A 245 -1.17 -3.75 -23.83
C GLY A 245 -1.24 -2.45 -23.02
N ASP A 246 -2.42 -1.89 -22.77
CA ASP A 246 -2.59 -0.62 -22.09
C ASP A 246 -2.45 -0.74 -20.59
N ALA A 247 -3.01 -1.77 -19.97
CA ALA A 247 -2.82 -2.03 -18.53
C ALA A 247 -1.32 -2.20 -18.19
N LEU A 248 -0.59 -2.94 -19.02
CA LEU A 248 0.83 -3.15 -18.82
C LEU A 248 1.64 -1.86 -19.08
N ARG A 249 1.29 -1.08 -20.12
CA ARG A 249 1.91 0.25 -20.36
C ARG A 249 1.68 1.19 -19.18
N MET A 250 0.48 1.22 -18.64
CA MET A 250 0.14 2.02 -17.47
C MET A 250 0.88 1.56 -16.21
N ALA A 251 0.97 0.26 -15.97
CA ALA A 251 1.71 -0.30 -14.83
C ALA A 251 3.22 0.02 -14.93
N VAL A 252 3.79 -0.02 -16.12
CA VAL A 252 5.18 0.39 -16.37
C VAL A 252 5.34 1.90 -16.23
N GLY A 253 4.42 2.69 -16.79
CA GLY A 253 4.43 4.16 -16.69
C GLY A 253 4.29 4.68 -15.26
N ASN A 254 3.57 3.96 -14.40
CA ASN A 254 3.44 4.25 -12.96
C ASN A 254 4.57 3.62 -12.11
N GLY A 255 5.54 2.96 -12.75
CA GLY A 255 6.69 2.37 -12.08
C GLY A 255 6.42 1.08 -11.30
N PHE A 256 5.26 0.46 -11.44
CA PHE A 256 4.95 -0.81 -10.77
C PHE A 256 5.69 -2.01 -11.39
N LEU A 257 5.90 -1.98 -12.69
CA LEU A 257 6.62 -3.03 -13.42
C LEU A 257 7.78 -2.41 -14.20
N ALA A 258 8.93 -3.08 -14.16
CA ALA A 258 10.05 -2.68 -15.00
C ALA A 258 9.83 -3.17 -16.45
N PRO A 259 10.20 -2.38 -17.46
CA PRO A 259 10.28 -2.90 -18.82
C PRO A 259 11.37 -3.99 -18.88
N GLU A 260 11.13 -5.06 -19.64
CA GLU A 260 12.16 -6.07 -19.83
C GLU A 260 13.30 -5.55 -20.70
N ASN A 261 14.48 -5.45 -20.12
CA ASN A 261 15.70 -5.26 -20.88
C ASN A 261 16.14 -6.62 -21.44
N ARG A 262 16.38 -6.71 -22.74
CA ARG A 262 17.07 -7.85 -23.33
C ARG A 262 18.44 -7.99 -22.66
N THR A 263 18.58 -8.92 -21.73
CA THR A 263 19.89 -9.48 -21.43
C THR A 263 20.18 -10.51 -22.52
N GLY A 264 21.02 -10.16 -23.47
CA GLY A 264 21.73 -11.18 -24.24
C GLY A 264 22.50 -12.09 -23.30
N PRO A 265 23.01 -13.24 -23.75
CA PRO A 265 23.70 -14.22 -22.91
C PRO A 265 24.98 -13.71 -22.23
N GLU A 266 25.36 -12.47 -22.41
CA GLU A 266 26.51 -11.84 -21.77
C GLU A 266 26.06 -10.58 -20.98
N GLY A 267 26.05 -10.73 -19.65
CA GLY A 267 25.58 -9.72 -18.71
C GLY A 267 26.45 -8.47 -18.66
N HIS A 268 26.00 -7.39 -19.25
CA HIS A 268 26.35 -6.04 -18.82
C HIS A 268 25.09 -5.22 -18.71
N VAL A 269 24.72 -4.90 -17.47
CA VAL A 269 23.66 -3.96 -17.15
C VAL A 269 24.27 -2.58 -17.06
N SER A 270 24.02 -1.75 -18.05
CA SER A 270 24.23 -0.30 -17.89
C SER A 270 23.01 0.26 -17.17
N GLY A 271 23.20 0.75 -15.95
CA GLY A 271 22.16 1.42 -15.18
C GLY A 271 21.71 2.71 -15.90
N ALA A 272 20.48 2.70 -16.38
CA ALA A 272 19.79 3.92 -16.80
C ALA A 272 18.78 4.28 -15.72
N HIS A 273 19.10 5.27 -14.90
CA HIS A 273 18.10 5.99 -14.12
C HIS A 273 17.23 6.77 -15.12
N ALA A 274 16.02 6.31 -15.36
CA ALA A 274 15.04 7.10 -16.10
C ALA A 274 14.46 8.15 -15.14
N GLU A 275 14.96 9.37 -15.22
CA GLU A 275 14.27 10.55 -14.71
C GLU A 275 13.05 10.80 -15.60
N VAL A 276 11.86 10.61 -15.04
CA VAL A 276 10.60 10.96 -15.71
C VAL A 276 10.40 12.47 -15.58
N HIS A 277 10.85 13.22 -16.57
CA HIS A 277 10.41 14.59 -16.77
C HIS A 277 9.14 14.61 -17.64
N ALA A 278 8.03 14.99 -17.04
CA ALA A 278 6.80 15.33 -17.75
C ALA A 278 7.03 16.63 -18.55
N LYS A 279 6.71 16.56 -19.84
CA LYS A 279 6.47 17.56 -20.88
C LYS A 279 7.53 17.63 -21.99
N GLY A 280 7.03 17.37 -23.20
CA GLY A 280 7.68 17.77 -24.43
C GLY A 280 7.22 16.97 -25.64
N HIS A 281 6.44 17.61 -26.52
CA HIS A 281 6.23 17.16 -27.89
C HIS A 281 7.58 16.92 -28.58
N VAL A 282 7.78 15.74 -29.13
CA VAL A 282 8.82 15.49 -30.11
C VAL A 282 8.21 14.91 -31.38
N SER A 283 8.13 15.75 -32.41
CA SER A 283 7.96 15.32 -33.79
C SER A 283 9.33 14.92 -34.36
N GLY A 284 9.46 13.68 -34.83
CA GLY A 284 10.68 13.23 -35.51
C GLY A 284 10.71 11.72 -35.72
N ALA A 285 10.43 11.28 -36.94
CA ALA A 285 10.59 9.90 -37.38
C ALA A 285 12.07 9.48 -37.27
N HIS A 286 12.33 8.39 -36.58
CA HIS A 286 13.46 7.45 -36.57
C HIS A 286 13.88 6.97 -35.15
N ALA A 287 12.93 6.50 -34.33
CA ALA A 287 13.28 5.95 -33.02
C ALA A 287 12.45 4.70 -32.66
N TYR A 288 12.15 3.83 -33.63
CA TYR A 288 11.25 2.69 -33.39
C TYR A 288 11.93 1.35 -33.05
N ASP A 289 13.25 1.31 -32.92
CA ASP A 289 13.95 0.02 -32.71
C ASP A 289 14.33 -0.31 -31.27
N HIS A 290 13.98 0.53 -30.30
CA HIS A 290 14.32 0.33 -28.88
C HIS A 290 13.15 0.48 -27.90
N ALA A 291 11.92 0.37 -28.35
CA ALA A 291 10.79 0.34 -27.43
C ALA A 291 10.93 -0.88 -26.49
N PRO A 292 10.89 -0.70 -25.16
CA PRO A 292 11.01 -1.81 -24.23
C PRO A 292 9.90 -2.83 -24.49
N ARG A 293 10.27 -4.10 -24.67
CA ARG A 293 9.28 -5.17 -24.81
C ARG A 293 8.53 -5.35 -23.49
N LEU A 294 7.23 -5.22 -23.54
CA LEU A 294 6.38 -5.36 -22.37
C LEU A 294 6.13 -6.81 -21.95
N MET A 295 6.22 -7.76 -22.90
CA MET A 295 6.02 -9.20 -22.69
C MET A 295 4.79 -9.53 -21.85
N PRO A 296 3.56 -9.29 -22.34
CA PRO A 296 2.34 -9.47 -21.55
C PRO A 296 2.19 -10.89 -21.00
N ASP A 297 2.55 -11.91 -21.79
CA ASP A 297 2.51 -13.33 -21.41
C ASP A 297 3.72 -13.76 -20.55
N GLY A 298 4.67 -12.87 -20.30
CA GLY A 298 5.82 -13.13 -19.44
C GLY A 298 5.40 -13.45 -18.01
N HIS A 299 6.09 -14.39 -17.36
CA HIS A 299 5.83 -14.74 -15.97
C HIS A 299 6.55 -13.79 -15.02
N VAL A 300 5.95 -13.56 -13.86
CA VAL A 300 6.54 -12.74 -12.80
C VAL A 300 7.25 -13.66 -11.80
N THR A 301 8.52 -13.42 -11.56
CA THR A 301 9.30 -14.14 -10.55
C THR A 301 9.09 -13.57 -9.14
N ARG A 302 9.44 -14.34 -8.11
CA ARG A 302 9.29 -13.89 -6.71
C ARG A 302 10.13 -12.64 -6.40
N GLN A 303 11.34 -12.50 -6.96
CA GLN A 303 12.15 -11.29 -6.77
C GLN A 303 11.55 -10.06 -7.47
N GLU A 304 10.94 -10.23 -8.64
CA GLU A 304 10.19 -9.16 -9.32
C GLU A 304 8.94 -8.79 -8.54
N MET A 305 8.19 -9.77 -8.03
CA MET A 305 7.02 -9.53 -7.19
C MET A 305 7.35 -8.77 -5.90
N ALA A 306 8.53 -9.01 -5.30
CA ALA A 306 9.00 -8.23 -4.16
C ALA A 306 9.17 -6.74 -4.53
N THR A 307 9.71 -6.47 -5.72
CA THR A 307 9.84 -5.08 -6.21
C THR A 307 8.47 -4.46 -6.44
N VAL A 308 7.56 -5.19 -7.07
CA VAL A 308 6.18 -4.75 -7.29
C VAL A 308 5.50 -4.40 -5.96
N ALA A 309 5.60 -5.27 -4.96
CA ALA A 309 5.01 -5.05 -3.64
C ALA A 309 5.56 -3.78 -2.98
N MET A 310 6.87 -3.56 -3.06
CA MET A 310 7.51 -2.36 -2.49
C MET A 310 7.12 -1.07 -3.22
N GLN A 311 6.97 -1.10 -4.53
CA GLN A 311 6.54 0.04 -5.33
C GLN A 311 5.05 0.34 -5.10
N ALA A 312 4.21 -0.70 -5.08
CA ALA A 312 2.77 -0.56 -4.88
C ALA A 312 2.39 -0.05 -3.48
N CYS A 313 3.18 -0.38 -2.44
CA CYS A 313 2.93 0.19 -1.11
C CYS A 313 3.18 1.70 -1.04
N GLY A 314 3.83 2.28 -2.04
CA GLY A 314 4.00 3.72 -2.22
C GLY A 314 4.81 4.41 -1.13
N VAL A 315 5.65 3.68 -0.42
CA VAL A 315 6.47 4.22 0.66
C VAL A 315 7.94 4.19 0.25
N ASN A 316 8.56 5.34 0.27
CA ASN A 316 9.98 5.47 -0.02
C ASN A 316 10.80 5.21 1.26
N TYR A 317 11.05 3.94 1.55
CA TYR A 317 11.84 3.54 2.73
C TYR A 317 13.35 3.67 2.46
N ARG A 318 13.85 4.88 2.35
CA ARG A 318 15.30 5.10 2.21
C ARG A 318 16.08 4.55 3.40
N ASN A 319 15.44 4.46 4.57
CA ASN A 319 16.07 4.07 5.83
C ASN A 319 15.64 2.68 6.35
N ALA A 320 14.77 1.95 5.65
CA ALA A 320 14.48 0.59 6.04
C ALA A 320 15.65 -0.34 5.70
N SER A 321 15.94 -1.26 6.60
CA SER A 321 17.03 -2.23 6.39
C SER A 321 16.98 -2.84 5.00
N SER A 322 18.08 -2.72 4.28
CA SER A 322 18.30 -3.41 3.01
C SER A 322 19.04 -4.74 3.21
N THR A 323 19.28 -5.10 4.47
CA THR A 323 20.00 -6.33 4.81
C THR A 323 19.07 -7.51 4.59
N MET A 324 19.49 -8.42 3.73
CA MET A 324 18.74 -9.66 3.50
C MET A 324 18.67 -10.45 4.81
N PRO A 325 17.47 -10.89 5.24
CA PRO A 325 17.38 -11.86 6.32
C PRO A 325 18.14 -13.12 5.94
N VAL A 326 18.60 -13.86 6.94
CA VAL A 326 19.31 -15.14 6.72
C VAL A 326 18.38 -16.07 5.93
N CYS A 327 18.74 -16.29 4.67
CA CYS A 327 18.00 -17.18 3.78
C CYS A 327 19.02 -18.02 2.99
N ALA A 328 18.70 -19.30 2.84
CA ALA A 328 19.67 -20.30 2.34
C ALA A 328 20.11 -20.01 0.88
N ASP A 329 19.29 -19.31 0.12
CA ASP A 329 19.52 -18.99 -1.29
C ASP A 329 19.68 -17.48 -1.56
N ALA A 330 20.08 -16.70 -0.56
CA ALA A 330 20.27 -15.24 -0.70
C ALA A 330 21.20 -14.88 -1.86
N ALA A 331 22.24 -15.67 -2.11
CA ALA A 331 23.19 -15.48 -3.20
C ALA A 331 22.57 -15.65 -4.61
N LEU A 332 21.39 -16.25 -4.72
CA LEU A 332 20.66 -16.41 -5.99
C LEU A 332 19.77 -15.20 -6.32
N VAL A 333 19.55 -14.29 -5.38
CA VAL A 333 18.84 -13.04 -5.61
C VAL A 333 19.71 -12.13 -6.47
N ASN A 334 19.16 -11.66 -7.59
CA ASN A 334 19.88 -10.69 -8.42
C ASN A 334 20.05 -9.36 -7.65
N ASN A 335 21.23 -8.77 -7.72
CA ASN A 335 21.60 -7.54 -7.00
C ASN A 335 20.59 -6.39 -7.18
N ASN A 336 19.97 -6.28 -8.35
CA ASN A 336 18.96 -5.26 -8.63
C ASN A 336 17.68 -5.41 -7.79
N TYR A 337 17.40 -6.60 -7.28
CA TYR A 337 16.21 -6.91 -6.48
C TYR A 337 16.49 -7.06 -4.99
N GLY A 338 17.76 -7.19 -4.60
CA GLY A 338 18.16 -7.56 -3.23
C GLY A 338 17.52 -6.67 -2.16
N THR A 339 17.59 -5.35 -2.33
CA THR A 339 16.99 -4.40 -1.41
C THR A 339 15.47 -4.56 -1.29
N ASN A 340 14.77 -4.74 -2.42
CA ASN A 340 13.32 -4.90 -2.41
C ASN A 340 12.88 -6.24 -1.83
N VAL A 341 13.65 -7.31 -2.10
CA VAL A 341 13.41 -8.63 -1.49
C VAL A 341 13.57 -8.55 0.04
N ALA A 342 14.66 -7.94 0.52
CA ALA A 342 14.89 -7.76 1.95
C ALA A 342 13.72 -6.99 2.61
N ARG A 343 13.30 -5.90 1.99
CA ARG A 343 12.19 -5.06 2.48
C ARG A 343 10.84 -5.77 2.44
N ALA A 344 10.53 -6.48 1.34
CA ALA A 344 9.28 -7.23 1.22
C ALA A 344 9.15 -8.33 2.28
N LEU A 345 10.27 -8.99 2.63
CA LEU A 345 10.34 -9.94 3.74
C LEU A 345 10.18 -9.23 5.09
N TYR A 346 10.86 -8.11 5.27
CA TYR A 346 10.81 -7.31 6.49
C TYR A 346 9.40 -6.81 6.81
N PHE A 347 8.67 -6.30 5.82
CA PHE A 347 7.28 -5.82 5.98
C PHE A 347 6.24 -6.95 5.98
N GLY A 348 6.67 -8.21 5.84
CA GLY A 348 5.78 -9.34 5.80
C GLY A 348 4.89 -9.41 4.54
N PHE A 349 5.23 -8.65 3.48
CA PHE A 349 4.52 -8.79 2.19
C PHE A 349 4.80 -10.16 1.57
N MET A 350 5.99 -10.66 1.76
CA MET A 350 6.41 -11.99 1.35
C MET A 350 7.02 -12.75 2.52
N SER A 351 7.16 -14.06 2.39
CA SER A 351 7.79 -14.93 3.38
C SER A 351 8.77 -15.88 2.71
N LEU A 352 9.69 -16.43 3.49
CA LEU A 352 10.49 -17.57 3.06
C LEU A 352 9.60 -18.82 2.95
N GLU A 353 10.00 -19.74 2.09
CA GLU A 353 9.40 -21.06 2.02
C GLU A 353 9.74 -21.87 3.28
N PRO A 354 9.03 -22.99 3.56
CA PRO A 354 9.28 -23.82 4.73
C PRO A 354 10.72 -24.39 4.81
N ASP A 355 11.42 -24.45 3.67
CA ASP A 355 12.82 -24.87 3.58
C ASP A 355 13.83 -23.75 3.88
N GLY A 356 13.36 -22.57 4.30
CA GLY A 356 14.18 -21.41 4.59
C GLY A 356 14.72 -20.68 3.35
N CYS A 357 14.26 -21.02 2.14
CA CYS A 357 14.64 -20.39 0.89
C CYS A 357 13.65 -19.30 0.48
N PHE A 358 14.15 -18.28 -0.22
CA PHE A 358 13.28 -17.27 -0.86
C PHE A 358 12.80 -17.72 -2.24
N LYS A 359 13.61 -18.52 -2.96
CA LYS A 359 13.39 -18.97 -4.35
C LYS A 359 13.18 -17.83 -5.35
N PRO A 360 14.16 -16.94 -5.51
CA PRO A 360 14.00 -15.66 -6.22
C PRO A 360 13.54 -15.79 -7.67
N ARG A 361 13.94 -16.86 -8.36
CA ARG A 361 13.60 -17.10 -9.78
C ARG A 361 12.34 -17.93 -10.00
N ARG A 362 11.73 -18.45 -8.92
CA ARG A 362 10.48 -19.19 -9.03
C ARG A 362 9.35 -18.26 -9.50
N PRO A 363 8.57 -18.65 -10.53
CA PRO A 363 7.39 -17.91 -10.89
C PRO A 363 6.38 -17.80 -9.72
N VAL A 364 5.70 -16.69 -9.62
CA VAL A 364 4.65 -16.45 -8.65
C VAL A 364 3.34 -17.00 -9.18
N THR A 365 2.57 -17.67 -8.34
CA THR A 365 1.23 -18.11 -8.70
C THR A 365 0.21 -16.98 -8.50
N ILE A 366 -0.93 -17.10 -9.14
CA ILE A 366 -2.04 -16.14 -9.02
C ILE A 366 -2.49 -16.02 -7.55
N GLY A 367 -2.60 -17.14 -6.83
CA GLY A 367 -2.94 -17.15 -5.41
C GLY A 367 -1.90 -16.46 -4.52
N GLU A 368 -0.61 -16.65 -4.81
CA GLU A 368 0.45 -15.94 -4.09
C GLU A 368 0.42 -14.43 -4.36
N ALA A 369 0.24 -14.03 -5.63
CA ALA A 369 0.11 -12.63 -6.00
C ALA A 369 -1.09 -11.98 -5.29
N ALA A 370 -2.24 -12.65 -5.25
CA ALA A 370 -3.43 -12.18 -4.56
C ALA A 370 -3.15 -11.94 -3.05
N GLY A 371 -2.51 -12.90 -2.39
CA GLY A 371 -2.15 -12.75 -0.98
C GLY A 371 -1.16 -11.60 -0.73
N ILE A 372 -0.17 -11.45 -1.60
CA ILE A 372 0.82 -10.35 -1.50
C ILE A 372 0.12 -9.00 -1.69
N LEU A 373 -0.69 -8.84 -2.73
CA LEU A 373 -1.38 -7.58 -3.03
C LEU A 373 -2.39 -7.20 -1.95
N ASN A 374 -3.09 -8.16 -1.35
CA ASN A 374 -3.95 -7.87 -0.21
C ASN A 374 -3.15 -7.33 1.00
N ARG A 375 -1.99 -7.91 1.30
CA ARG A 375 -1.13 -7.40 2.37
C ARG A 375 -0.60 -5.99 2.07
N VAL A 376 -0.21 -5.74 0.83
CA VAL A 376 0.19 -4.39 0.38
C VAL A 376 -0.96 -3.41 0.51
N ALA A 377 -2.16 -3.77 0.08
CA ALA A 377 -3.35 -2.93 0.18
C ALA A 377 -3.72 -2.65 1.64
N ASP A 378 -3.69 -3.67 2.51
CA ASP A 378 -3.91 -3.51 3.95
C ASP A 378 -2.90 -2.57 4.59
N PHE A 379 -1.63 -2.70 4.19
CA PHE A 379 -0.54 -1.85 4.67
C PHE A 379 -0.69 -0.40 4.18
N ALA A 380 -1.03 -0.21 2.92
CA ALA A 380 -1.27 1.12 2.35
C ALA A 380 -2.59 1.77 2.82
N GLY A 381 -3.45 1.02 3.53
CA GLY A 381 -4.75 1.51 3.97
C GLY A 381 -5.79 1.58 2.86
N ILE A 382 -5.65 0.72 1.87
CA ILE A 382 -6.46 0.67 0.65
C ILE A 382 -7.50 -0.45 0.74
#